data_b4a8ad37bf9848227f139a85f7719f40
#
_entry.id   b4a8ad37bf9848227f139a85f7719f40
#
_cell.length_a   1.000
_cell.length_b   1.000
_cell.length_c   1.000
_cell.angle_alpha   90.00
_cell.angle_beta   90.00
_cell.angle_gamma   90.00
#
_symmetry.space_group_name_H-M   'P 1'
#
loop_
_entity.id
_entity.type
_entity.pdbx_description
1 polymer ?
#
loop_
_entity_poly.entity_id
_entity_poly.type
_entity_poly.pdbx_seq_one_letter_code
_entity_poly.pdbx_strand_id
1 'polypeptide(L)'
;MKFDFVIGNPPYQEESNLQHELAEDNKRNFAPPIYNLFLEEAYKVADVVEMIHPARFLFNAGSTPKAWNEKMLNDEHLKIPYYEPDSNKVFPGLSTPIKGGIAISYRDDKSNYGAIKAFTQFAELNAIMHKVIDRKGFQSLSNIIYSRTAYRLTSKMHEDNPWAIERLSEGHAYDMSSNIINLLPEIFLENIPDDGTEYVKIFGRENNQRVYKYIKKEYINNVENMKGYKVLIPQATGSGKFGESLSTPFVEAPQTGSTETFISIGNFDNLESANALRKYICTKFARTLLGVLKVTQNGNKPVWKYIPLQDFTDKSDIDWSVSIANIDKQLYKKYRFSEEEIAFIETNVKEME
;
A
#
# COMPACT_ATOMS: atom_id res chain seq x y z
N MET A 1 -33.00 25.78 -11.82
CA MET A 1 -34.05 24.82 -11.34
C MET A 1 -33.29 23.63 -10.82
N LYS A 2 -33.49 23.22 -9.58
CA LYS A 2 -32.99 21.95 -9.03
C LYS A 2 -34.10 20.91 -9.10
N PHE A 3 -33.71 19.69 -9.44
CA PHE A 3 -34.58 18.52 -9.38
C PHE A 3 -34.44 17.86 -8.00
N ASP A 4 -35.50 17.21 -7.53
CA ASP A 4 -35.41 16.43 -6.28
C ASP A 4 -34.55 15.18 -6.50
N PHE A 5 -34.61 14.60 -7.68
CA PHE A 5 -33.97 13.33 -8.05
C PHE A 5 -33.41 13.33 -9.47
N VAL A 6 -32.22 12.74 -9.64
CA VAL A 6 -31.68 12.35 -10.95
C VAL A 6 -31.25 10.88 -10.88
N ILE A 7 -31.77 10.07 -11.81
CA ILE A 7 -31.39 8.67 -11.99
C ILE A 7 -30.91 8.50 -13.42
N GLY A 8 -29.79 7.79 -13.63
CA GLY A 8 -29.30 7.64 -14.98
C GLY A 8 -28.24 6.55 -15.19
N ASN A 9 -28.06 6.25 -16.47
CA ASN A 9 -26.95 5.46 -17.00
C ASN A 9 -26.25 6.34 -18.05
N PRO A 10 -25.25 7.15 -17.65
CA PRO A 10 -24.59 8.07 -18.58
C PRO A 10 -23.70 7.32 -19.58
N PRO A 11 -23.33 7.92 -20.71
CA PRO A 11 -22.29 7.40 -21.57
C PRO A 11 -20.99 7.21 -20.76
N TYR A 12 -20.31 6.06 -20.96
CA TYR A 12 -19.13 5.72 -20.14
C TYR A 12 -17.83 6.35 -20.65
N GLN A 13 -17.75 6.54 -21.97
CA GLN A 13 -16.58 7.10 -22.63
C GLN A 13 -17.01 7.84 -23.91
N GLU A 14 -16.15 8.71 -24.42
CA GLU A 14 -16.37 9.36 -25.71
C GLU A 14 -16.52 8.32 -26.80
N GLU A 15 -17.30 8.66 -27.85
CA GLU A 15 -17.33 7.86 -29.09
C GLU A 15 -15.95 7.93 -29.74
N SER A 16 -15.32 6.79 -29.95
CA SER A 16 -14.14 6.72 -30.79
C SER A 16 -14.59 7.03 -32.22
N ASN A 17 -14.16 8.17 -32.75
CA ASN A 17 -14.34 8.46 -34.18
C ASN A 17 -13.54 7.43 -34.99
N LEU A 18 -14.18 6.32 -35.36
CA LEU A 18 -13.65 5.26 -36.22
C LEU A 18 -13.45 5.71 -37.68
N GLN A 19 -13.50 7.01 -37.96
CA GLN A 19 -13.40 7.57 -39.29
C GLN A 19 -12.21 8.50 -39.54
N HIS A 20 -11.14 8.43 -38.74
CA HIS A 20 -9.88 9.02 -39.19
C HIS A 20 -8.85 7.93 -39.49
N GLU A 21 -8.79 7.66 -40.79
CA GLU A 21 -7.80 7.07 -41.66
C GLU A 21 -6.41 6.85 -40.98
N LEU A 22 -5.94 5.61 -41.17
CA LEU A 22 -4.56 5.25 -41.52
C LEU A 22 -3.51 6.36 -41.27
N ALA A 23 -3.18 6.61 -40.03
CA ALA A 23 -1.93 7.25 -39.68
C ALA A 23 -1.05 6.20 -38.96
N GLU A 24 0.04 5.89 -39.62
CA GLU A 24 1.18 5.16 -39.12
C GLU A 24 1.69 5.84 -37.83
N ASP A 25 1.15 5.44 -36.69
CA ASP A 25 1.80 5.55 -35.42
C ASP A 25 0.98 4.77 -34.38
N ASN A 26 1.65 3.91 -33.60
CA ASN A 26 1.12 3.05 -32.54
C ASN A 26 0.45 3.82 -31.38
N LYS A 27 -0.39 4.80 -31.64
CA LYS A 27 -1.25 5.46 -30.65
C LYS A 27 -2.50 4.61 -30.48
N ARG A 28 -2.57 3.85 -29.40
CA ARG A 28 -3.76 3.14 -28.93
C ARG A 28 -4.95 4.11 -28.99
N ASN A 29 -6.01 3.73 -29.72
CA ASN A 29 -7.31 4.43 -29.72
C ASN A 29 -7.87 4.43 -28.29
N PHE A 30 -7.56 5.48 -27.55
CA PHE A 30 -7.97 5.66 -26.17
C PHE A 30 -9.14 6.63 -26.16
N ALA A 31 -10.36 6.10 -25.91
CA ALA A 31 -11.53 6.93 -25.67
C ALA A 31 -11.56 7.33 -24.16
N PRO A 32 -11.43 8.62 -23.83
CA PRO A 32 -11.45 9.08 -22.46
C PRO A 32 -12.81 8.81 -21.80
N PRO A 33 -12.85 8.54 -20.49
CA PRO A 33 -14.10 8.40 -19.77
C PRO A 33 -14.80 9.76 -19.68
N ILE A 34 -16.12 9.76 -19.81
CA ILE A 34 -16.96 10.97 -19.68
C ILE A 34 -18.03 10.84 -18.60
N TYR A 35 -18.28 9.62 -18.07
CA TYR A 35 -19.28 9.41 -17.03
C TYR A 35 -19.04 10.26 -15.79
N ASN A 36 -17.79 10.55 -15.46
CA ASN A 36 -17.41 11.41 -14.34
C ASN A 36 -17.93 12.85 -14.52
N LEU A 37 -17.95 13.37 -15.76
CA LEU A 37 -18.50 14.69 -16.08
C LEU A 37 -20.02 14.71 -15.90
N PHE A 38 -20.69 13.63 -16.32
CA PHE A 38 -22.14 13.50 -16.12
C PHE A 38 -22.51 13.45 -14.63
N LEU A 39 -21.73 12.73 -13.80
CA LEU A 39 -21.90 12.73 -12.35
C LEU A 39 -21.75 14.14 -11.76
N GLU A 40 -20.72 14.90 -12.16
CA GLU A 40 -20.53 16.26 -11.67
C GLU A 40 -21.67 17.22 -12.05
N GLU A 41 -22.18 17.12 -13.30
CA GLU A 41 -23.30 17.94 -13.73
C GLU A 41 -24.60 17.53 -13.02
N ALA A 42 -24.85 16.23 -12.81
CA ALA A 42 -26.01 15.75 -12.08
C ALA A 42 -26.03 16.29 -10.64
N TYR A 43 -24.88 16.31 -9.95
CA TYR A 43 -24.77 16.87 -8.60
C TYR A 43 -25.04 18.37 -8.50
N LYS A 44 -24.93 19.11 -9.60
CA LYS A 44 -25.29 20.54 -9.64
C LYS A 44 -26.79 20.77 -9.77
N VAL A 45 -27.50 19.83 -10.39
CA VAL A 45 -28.92 20.02 -10.76
C VAL A 45 -29.91 19.25 -9.89
N ALA A 46 -29.43 18.34 -9.03
CA ALA A 46 -30.30 17.58 -8.11
C ALA A 46 -29.70 17.43 -6.70
N ASP A 47 -30.58 17.30 -5.69
CA ASP A 47 -30.18 17.03 -4.33
C ASP A 47 -29.84 15.55 -4.12
N VAL A 48 -30.57 14.66 -4.82
CA VAL A 48 -30.34 13.21 -4.79
C VAL A 48 -30.00 12.71 -6.19
N VAL A 49 -28.90 11.98 -6.33
CA VAL A 49 -28.42 11.45 -7.60
C VAL A 49 -28.06 9.97 -7.45
N GLU A 50 -28.66 9.15 -8.32
CA GLU A 50 -28.32 7.72 -8.45
C GLU A 50 -27.90 7.41 -9.87
N MET A 51 -26.68 6.88 -10.03
CA MET A 51 -26.09 6.62 -11.34
C MET A 51 -25.45 5.24 -11.40
N ILE A 52 -25.68 4.54 -12.52
CA ILE A 52 -24.93 3.33 -12.87
C ILE A 52 -23.76 3.69 -13.78
N HIS A 53 -22.56 3.22 -13.46
CA HIS A 53 -21.34 3.58 -14.19
C HIS A 53 -20.20 2.56 -13.95
N PRO A 54 -19.08 2.62 -14.73
CA PRO A 54 -17.90 1.82 -14.48
C PRO A 54 -17.32 2.10 -13.08
N ALA A 55 -16.97 1.04 -12.35
CA ALA A 55 -16.51 1.14 -10.97
C ALA A 55 -15.01 1.50 -10.81
N ARG A 56 -14.28 1.71 -11.92
CA ARG A 56 -12.82 1.84 -11.93
C ARG A 56 -12.27 2.92 -10.98
N PHE A 57 -12.96 4.06 -10.87
CA PHE A 57 -12.51 5.15 -10.00
C PHE A 57 -12.46 4.75 -8.52
N LEU A 58 -13.34 3.83 -8.09
CA LEU A 58 -13.37 3.32 -6.71
C LEU A 58 -12.06 2.63 -6.32
N PHE A 59 -11.36 2.06 -7.28
CA PHE A 59 -10.06 1.39 -7.12
C PHE A 59 -8.89 2.30 -7.48
N ASN A 60 -9.14 3.58 -7.67
CA ASN A 60 -8.17 4.57 -8.18
C ASN A 60 -7.48 4.10 -9.49
N ALA A 61 -8.24 3.37 -10.31
CA ALA A 61 -7.85 2.79 -11.58
C ALA A 61 -8.65 3.41 -12.73
N GLY A 62 -8.17 3.22 -13.96
CA GLY A 62 -8.79 3.82 -15.15
C GLY A 62 -8.20 5.18 -15.46
N SER A 63 -8.94 5.97 -16.26
CA SER A 63 -8.42 7.22 -16.83
C SER A 63 -9.19 8.45 -16.37
N THR A 64 -10.04 8.30 -15.35
CA THR A 64 -10.61 9.46 -14.65
C THR A 64 -9.50 10.22 -13.90
N PRO A 65 -9.57 11.56 -13.81
CA PRO A 65 -8.56 12.34 -13.09
C PRO A 65 -8.41 11.89 -11.66
N LYS A 66 -7.17 11.72 -11.18
CA LYS A 66 -6.90 11.28 -9.79
C LYS A 66 -7.52 12.21 -8.75
N ALA A 67 -7.45 13.52 -8.96
CA ALA A 67 -8.07 14.50 -8.08
C ALA A 67 -9.60 14.32 -8.00
N TRP A 68 -10.24 13.95 -9.11
CA TRP A 68 -11.66 13.62 -9.13
C TRP A 68 -11.95 12.33 -8.35
N ASN A 69 -11.15 11.30 -8.54
CA ASN A 69 -11.29 10.05 -7.78
C ASN A 69 -11.20 10.31 -6.26
N GLU A 70 -10.19 11.10 -5.84
CA GLU A 70 -10.00 11.50 -4.44
C GLU A 70 -11.19 12.30 -3.92
N LYS A 71 -11.72 13.26 -4.70
CA LYS A 71 -12.92 14.02 -4.36
C LYS A 71 -14.10 13.09 -4.11
N MET A 72 -14.36 12.15 -5.01
CA MET A 72 -15.47 11.21 -4.90
C MET A 72 -15.32 10.25 -3.72
N LEU A 73 -14.11 9.72 -3.50
CA LEU A 73 -13.84 8.80 -2.38
C LEU A 73 -13.87 9.50 -1.01
N ASN A 74 -13.73 10.82 -0.97
CA ASN A 74 -13.82 11.61 0.26
C ASN A 74 -15.16 12.35 0.40
N ASP A 75 -16.10 12.19 -0.52
CA ASP A 75 -17.46 12.75 -0.39
C ASP A 75 -18.27 11.97 0.63
N GLU A 76 -18.59 12.61 1.76
CA GLU A 76 -19.35 12.01 2.87
C GLU A 76 -20.83 11.82 2.54
N HIS A 77 -21.32 12.40 1.46
CA HIS A 77 -22.68 12.27 0.96
C HIS A 77 -22.87 11.13 -0.04
N LEU A 78 -21.78 10.46 -0.42
CA LEU A 78 -21.73 9.42 -1.44
C LEU A 78 -21.64 8.03 -0.79
N LYS A 79 -22.45 7.08 -1.30
CA LYS A 79 -22.33 5.65 -1.02
C LYS A 79 -22.43 4.83 -2.29
N ILE A 80 -21.97 3.58 -2.23
CA ILE A 80 -22.04 2.61 -3.32
C ILE A 80 -22.96 1.48 -2.87
N PRO A 81 -24.27 1.56 -3.13
CA PRO A 81 -25.24 0.55 -2.72
C PRO A 81 -25.09 -0.77 -3.50
N TYR A 82 -24.47 -0.74 -4.68
CA TYR A 82 -24.28 -1.93 -5.50
C TYR A 82 -22.94 -1.90 -6.24
N TYR A 83 -22.26 -3.04 -6.25
CA TYR A 83 -21.08 -3.31 -7.04
C TYR A 83 -21.10 -4.74 -7.59
N GLU A 84 -20.86 -4.90 -8.89
CA GLU A 84 -20.72 -6.20 -9.56
C GLU A 84 -19.41 -6.20 -10.38
N PRO A 85 -18.44 -7.07 -10.03
CA PRO A 85 -17.16 -7.14 -10.74
C PRO A 85 -17.30 -7.68 -12.17
N ASP A 86 -18.29 -8.53 -12.44
CA ASP A 86 -18.58 -9.06 -13.78
C ASP A 86 -19.68 -8.24 -14.46
N SER A 87 -19.27 -7.32 -15.34
CA SER A 87 -20.19 -6.47 -16.08
C SER A 87 -21.22 -7.21 -16.93
N ASN A 88 -20.96 -8.45 -17.34
CA ASN A 88 -21.91 -9.25 -18.13
C ASN A 88 -23.15 -9.69 -17.32
N LYS A 89 -23.03 -9.74 -15.98
CA LYS A 89 -24.19 -10.00 -15.13
C LYS A 89 -25.15 -8.81 -15.05
N VAL A 90 -24.64 -7.60 -15.26
CA VAL A 90 -25.44 -6.37 -15.28
C VAL A 90 -25.93 -6.07 -16.69
N PHE A 91 -25.07 -6.21 -17.68
CA PHE A 91 -25.35 -5.96 -19.09
C PHE A 91 -25.05 -7.21 -19.92
N PRO A 92 -25.98 -8.15 -20.02
CA PRO A 92 -25.78 -9.36 -20.84
C PRO A 92 -25.54 -9.02 -22.32
N GLY A 93 -24.57 -9.69 -22.94
CA GLY A 93 -24.28 -9.53 -24.36
C GLY A 93 -23.29 -8.44 -24.72
N LEU A 94 -22.55 -7.89 -23.75
CA LEU A 94 -21.43 -7.00 -24.05
C LEU A 94 -20.35 -7.77 -24.84
N SER A 95 -19.96 -7.22 -25.99
CA SER A 95 -18.85 -7.75 -26.81
C SER A 95 -17.50 -7.69 -26.07
N THR A 96 -17.34 -6.71 -25.18
CA THR A 96 -16.14 -6.54 -24.36
C THR A 96 -16.55 -6.22 -22.93
N PRO A 97 -16.14 -7.04 -21.93
CA PRO A 97 -16.43 -6.76 -20.52
C PRO A 97 -15.85 -5.43 -20.05
N ILE A 98 -16.60 -4.71 -19.22
CA ILE A 98 -16.15 -3.46 -18.61
C ILE A 98 -15.20 -3.79 -17.47
N LYS A 99 -13.90 -3.54 -17.68
CA LYS A 99 -12.86 -3.80 -16.67
C LYS A 99 -13.10 -2.99 -15.40
N GLY A 100 -12.98 -3.65 -14.25
CA GLY A 100 -13.22 -3.06 -12.94
C GLY A 100 -14.68 -3.17 -12.47
N GLY A 101 -15.57 -3.73 -13.30
CA GLY A 101 -16.97 -3.95 -12.96
C GLY A 101 -17.84 -2.69 -13.07
N ILE A 102 -19.08 -2.85 -12.59
CA ILE A 102 -20.12 -1.82 -12.60
C ILE A 102 -20.48 -1.49 -11.15
N ALA A 103 -20.71 -0.21 -10.89
CA ALA A 103 -21.20 0.28 -9.61
C ALA A 103 -22.47 1.13 -9.83
N ILE A 104 -23.35 1.11 -8.84
CA ILE A 104 -24.36 2.12 -8.65
C ILE A 104 -23.86 3.04 -7.54
N SER A 105 -23.75 4.33 -7.84
CA SER A 105 -23.48 5.36 -6.84
C SER A 105 -24.78 6.07 -6.47
N TYR A 106 -24.93 6.34 -5.18
CA TYR A 106 -26.04 7.10 -4.63
C TYR A 106 -25.48 8.26 -3.80
N ARG A 107 -25.81 9.48 -4.15
CA ARG A 107 -25.41 10.68 -3.43
C ARG A 107 -26.64 11.48 -3.00
N ASP A 108 -26.68 11.90 -1.75
CA ASP A 108 -27.75 12.71 -1.16
C ASP A 108 -27.14 13.85 -0.35
N ASP A 109 -27.31 15.08 -0.79
CA ASP A 109 -26.76 16.28 -0.15
C ASP A 109 -27.20 16.45 1.33
N LYS A 110 -28.31 15.83 1.72
CA LYS A 110 -28.88 15.95 3.07
C LYS A 110 -28.46 14.83 4.01
N SER A 111 -27.82 13.78 3.49
CA SER A 111 -27.43 12.59 4.24
C SER A 111 -25.93 12.51 4.36
N ASN A 112 -25.39 12.16 5.53
CA ASN A 112 -23.98 11.88 5.73
C ASN A 112 -23.79 10.37 5.92
N TYR A 113 -23.11 9.71 4.98
CA TYR A 113 -22.79 8.28 4.99
C TYR A 113 -21.36 8.01 5.47
N GLY A 114 -20.56 9.07 5.67
CA GLY A 114 -19.11 9.00 5.85
C GLY A 114 -18.37 8.77 4.53
N ALA A 115 -17.14 9.25 4.48
CA ALA A 115 -16.29 9.12 3.27
C ALA A 115 -15.93 7.65 3.00
N ILE A 116 -16.01 7.22 1.74
CA ILE A 116 -15.63 5.86 1.32
C ILE A 116 -14.14 5.59 1.58
N LYS A 117 -13.28 6.60 1.40
CA LYS A 117 -11.80 6.60 1.58
C LYS A 117 -11.07 5.59 0.70
N ALA A 118 -11.42 4.32 0.80
CA ALA A 118 -10.98 3.24 -0.09
C ALA A 118 -12.13 2.24 -0.29
N PHE A 119 -12.16 1.64 -1.44
CA PHE A 119 -13.19 0.68 -1.80
C PHE A 119 -12.56 -0.67 -2.16
N THR A 120 -13.15 -1.75 -1.70
CA THR A 120 -12.81 -3.12 -2.08
C THR A 120 -14.06 -3.84 -2.57
N GLN A 121 -13.85 -4.94 -3.29
CA GLN A 121 -14.97 -5.76 -3.75
C GLN A 121 -15.70 -6.54 -2.62
N PHE A 122 -15.14 -6.53 -1.40
CA PHE A 122 -15.69 -7.25 -0.25
C PHE A 122 -16.33 -6.27 0.72
N ALA A 123 -17.63 -6.41 0.95
CA ALA A 123 -18.38 -5.56 1.86
C ALA A 123 -17.84 -5.66 3.30
N GLU A 124 -17.46 -6.87 3.72
CA GLU A 124 -16.88 -7.14 5.04
C GLU A 124 -15.54 -6.42 5.22
N LEU A 125 -14.69 -6.41 4.19
CA LEU A 125 -13.40 -5.73 4.24
C LEU A 125 -13.55 -4.21 4.33
N ASN A 126 -14.54 -3.64 3.63
CA ASN A 126 -14.88 -2.22 3.74
C ASN A 126 -15.35 -1.88 5.15
N ALA A 127 -16.25 -2.70 5.75
CA ALA A 127 -16.73 -2.52 7.11
C ALA A 127 -15.60 -2.64 8.15
N ILE A 128 -14.74 -3.67 8.04
CA ILE A 128 -13.55 -3.87 8.89
C ILE A 128 -12.63 -2.64 8.83
N MET A 129 -12.33 -2.16 7.63
CA MET A 129 -11.49 -0.98 7.45
C MET A 129 -12.05 0.22 8.20
N HIS A 130 -13.34 0.55 8.01
CA HIS A 130 -13.98 1.69 8.66
C HIS A 130 -14.02 1.56 10.19
N LYS A 131 -14.31 0.37 10.73
CA LYS A 131 -14.22 0.13 12.19
C LYS A 131 -12.86 0.45 12.78
N VAL A 132 -11.80 0.32 11.99
CA VAL A 132 -10.43 0.60 12.42
C VAL A 132 -10.06 2.08 12.22
N ILE A 133 -10.22 2.61 11.01
CA ILE A 133 -9.68 3.94 10.67
C ILE A 133 -10.53 5.10 11.19
N ASP A 134 -11.84 4.89 11.41
CA ASP A 134 -12.74 5.92 11.95
C ASP A 134 -12.72 5.99 13.48
N ARG A 135 -11.92 5.13 14.11
CA ARG A 135 -11.74 5.12 15.56
C ARG A 135 -10.99 6.37 16.01
N LYS A 136 -11.51 7.04 17.03
CA LYS A 136 -10.84 8.21 17.62
C LYS A 136 -9.41 7.86 18.05
N GLY A 137 -8.45 8.66 17.61
CA GLY A 137 -7.03 8.46 17.91
C GLY A 137 -6.33 7.46 16.98
N PHE A 138 -6.96 7.06 15.86
CA PHE A 138 -6.30 6.25 14.86
C PHE A 138 -4.98 6.90 14.41
N GLN A 139 -3.92 6.12 14.47
CA GLN A 139 -2.61 6.44 13.87
C GLN A 139 -2.22 5.28 12.95
N SER A 140 -1.68 5.62 11.81
CA SER A 140 -1.27 4.62 10.82
C SER A 140 0.09 4.01 11.16
N LEU A 141 0.22 2.69 10.99
CA LEU A 141 1.52 2.01 11.02
C LEU A 141 2.51 2.60 10.02
N SER A 142 2.01 3.16 8.90
CA SER A 142 2.86 3.81 7.90
C SER A 142 3.69 4.96 8.47
N ASN A 143 3.31 5.56 9.60
CA ASN A 143 4.04 6.65 10.23
C ASN A 143 5.46 6.23 10.67
N ILE A 144 5.64 4.97 11.05
CA ILE A 144 6.93 4.40 11.47
C ILE A 144 7.60 3.56 10.39
N ILE A 145 7.12 3.60 9.15
CA ILE A 145 7.73 2.91 8.01
C ILE A 145 8.71 3.84 7.30
N TYR A 146 9.92 3.35 7.13
CA TYR A 146 10.96 3.94 6.31
C TYR A 146 10.91 3.29 4.93
N SER A 147 10.85 4.14 3.88
CA SER A 147 10.78 3.65 2.50
C SER A 147 12.02 2.86 2.12
N ARG A 148 11.93 2.07 1.06
CA ARG A 148 13.10 1.37 0.50
C ARG A 148 14.29 2.28 0.18
N THR A 149 14.01 3.54 -0.12
CA THR A 149 15.03 4.57 -0.45
C THR A 149 15.46 5.40 0.77
N ALA A 150 15.18 4.95 1.99
CA ALA A 150 15.56 5.68 3.20
C ALA A 150 17.09 5.68 3.41
N TYR A 151 17.73 4.55 3.16
CA TYR A 151 19.18 4.45 3.22
C TYR A 151 19.77 4.85 1.87
N ARG A 152 20.76 5.75 1.91
CA ARG A 152 21.41 6.29 0.71
C ARG A 152 22.90 6.42 0.91
N LEU A 153 23.66 6.29 -0.16
CA LEU A 153 25.07 6.64 -0.18
C LEU A 153 25.25 8.15 0.04
N THR A 154 26.40 8.55 0.57
CA THR A 154 26.72 9.96 0.85
C THR A 154 27.67 10.53 -0.21
N SER A 155 27.82 11.86 -0.23
CA SER A 155 28.84 12.53 -1.04
C SER A 155 30.25 12.09 -0.65
N LYS A 156 30.49 11.81 0.65
CA LYS A 156 31.77 11.31 1.14
C LYS A 156 32.16 9.97 0.49
N MET A 157 31.18 9.08 0.29
CA MET A 157 31.45 7.83 -0.44
C MET A 157 31.95 8.10 -1.87
N HIS A 158 31.32 9.06 -2.58
CA HIS A 158 31.73 9.41 -3.94
C HIS A 158 33.06 10.17 -4.00
N GLU A 159 33.35 11.00 -3.01
CA GLU A 159 34.65 11.70 -2.89
C GLU A 159 35.79 10.71 -2.73
N ASP A 160 35.62 9.70 -1.88
CA ASP A 160 36.64 8.67 -1.64
C ASP A 160 36.73 7.61 -2.77
N ASN A 161 35.62 7.45 -3.51
CA ASN A 161 35.47 6.45 -4.57
C ASN A 161 34.88 7.07 -5.85
N PRO A 162 35.57 8.01 -6.52
CA PRO A 162 35.03 8.71 -7.69
C PRO A 162 34.69 7.79 -8.87
N TRP A 163 35.33 6.64 -8.96
CA TRP A 163 35.06 5.59 -9.95
C TRP A 163 33.69 4.96 -9.81
N ALA A 164 33.06 5.04 -8.62
CA ALA A 164 31.77 4.40 -8.34
C ALA A 164 30.66 4.93 -9.24
N ILE A 165 30.70 6.21 -9.61
CA ILE A 165 29.64 6.85 -10.40
C ILE A 165 29.50 6.24 -11.80
N GLU A 166 30.58 5.71 -12.37
CA GLU A 166 30.59 5.08 -13.70
C GLU A 166 29.82 3.74 -13.70
N ARG A 167 29.67 3.11 -12.53
CA ARG A 167 28.97 1.84 -12.37
C ARG A 167 27.50 2.01 -11.95
N LEU A 168 27.08 3.22 -11.63
CA LEU A 168 25.72 3.53 -11.15
C LEU A 168 24.86 4.10 -12.28
N SER A 169 23.57 3.86 -12.21
CA SER A 169 22.63 4.37 -13.20
C SER A 169 22.49 5.89 -13.07
N GLU A 170 22.30 6.57 -14.20
CA GLU A 170 22.07 8.00 -14.25
C GLU A 170 20.85 8.38 -13.36
N GLY A 171 21.00 9.42 -12.57
CA GLY A 171 19.97 9.86 -11.59
C GLY A 171 19.87 9.01 -10.31
N HIS A 172 20.61 7.90 -10.20
CA HIS A 172 20.56 6.95 -9.09
C HIS A 172 21.90 6.79 -8.34
N ALA A 173 22.78 7.75 -8.46
CA ALA A 173 24.15 7.70 -7.91
C ALA A 173 24.20 7.51 -6.37
N TYR A 174 23.16 7.92 -5.65
CA TYR A 174 23.10 7.82 -4.20
C TYR A 174 22.19 6.69 -3.70
N ASP A 175 21.58 5.93 -4.59
CA ASP A 175 20.59 4.92 -4.19
C ASP A 175 21.29 3.63 -3.73
N MET A 176 20.81 3.09 -2.61
CA MET A 176 21.18 1.75 -2.12
C MET A 176 20.42 0.69 -2.91
N SER A 177 20.60 0.69 -4.24
CA SER A 177 19.87 -0.20 -5.16
C SER A 177 19.98 -1.67 -4.78
N SER A 178 19.05 -2.50 -5.25
CA SER A 178 19.00 -3.93 -4.89
C SER A 178 20.24 -4.72 -5.30
N ASN A 179 21.00 -4.24 -6.25
CA ASN A 179 22.25 -4.85 -6.77
C ASN A 179 23.51 -4.07 -6.40
N ILE A 180 23.43 -3.10 -5.51
CA ILE A 180 24.53 -2.19 -5.16
C ILE A 180 25.78 -2.93 -4.66
N ILE A 181 25.59 -4.02 -3.92
CA ILE A 181 26.70 -4.84 -3.41
C ILE A 181 27.50 -5.48 -4.55
N ASN A 182 26.82 -5.90 -5.63
CA ASN A 182 27.50 -6.43 -6.81
C ASN A 182 28.15 -5.33 -7.65
N LEU A 183 27.60 -4.11 -7.64
CA LEU A 183 28.12 -2.98 -8.42
C LEU A 183 29.36 -2.37 -7.77
N LEU A 184 29.40 -2.32 -6.44
CA LEU A 184 30.47 -1.65 -5.67
C LEU A 184 31.06 -2.60 -4.59
N PRO A 185 31.51 -3.81 -4.95
CA PRO A 185 32.01 -4.79 -3.97
C PRO A 185 33.17 -4.26 -3.12
N GLU A 186 33.93 -3.28 -3.64
CA GLU A 186 35.08 -2.70 -2.96
C GLU A 186 34.74 -1.93 -1.68
N ILE A 187 33.48 -1.41 -1.59
CA ILE A 187 33.02 -0.66 -0.42
C ILE A 187 32.14 -1.49 0.52
N PHE A 188 31.72 -2.68 0.09
CA PHE A 188 30.91 -3.62 0.88
C PHE A 188 31.76 -4.81 1.37
N LEU A 189 32.21 -4.75 2.60
CA LEU A 189 33.19 -5.68 3.16
C LEU A 189 32.54 -6.88 3.83
N GLU A 190 33.19 -8.04 3.81
CA GLU A 190 32.77 -9.24 4.55
C GLU A 190 32.96 -9.10 6.06
N ASN A 191 34.03 -8.45 6.48
CA ASN A 191 34.41 -8.28 7.87
C ASN A 191 34.79 -6.83 8.13
N ILE A 192 34.62 -6.39 9.37
CA ILE A 192 35.06 -5.06 9.80
C ILE A 192 36.59 -5.07 9.91
N PRO A 193 37.29 -4.18 9.19
CA PRO A 193 38.73 -4.01 9.37
C PRO A 193 39.09 -3.44 10.73
N ASP A 194 40.28 -3.79 11.23
CA ASP A 194 40.86 -3.18 12.44
C ASP A 194 41.65 -1.91 12.06
N ASP A 195 40.95 -0.89 11.59
CA ASP A 195 41.52 0.38 11.10
C ASP A 195 41.05 1.61 11.90
N GLY A 196 40.29 1.38 12.97
CA GLY A 196 39.73 2.46 13.80
C GLY A 196 38.56 3.19 13.18
N THR A 197 38.07 2.78 11.99
CA THR A 197 36.92 3.37 11.31
C THR A 197 35.61 2.76 11.83
N GLU A 198 34.56 3.58 11.94
CA GLU A 198 33.22 3.07 12.27
C GLU A 198 32.55 2.46 11.03
N TYR A 199 32.04 1.25 11.20
CA TYR A 199 31.28 0.53 10.17
C TYR A 199 29.86 0.25 10.62
N VAL A 200 28.95 0.16 9.64
CA VAL A 200 27.56 -0.29 9.83
C VAL A 200 27.29 -1.50 8.97
N LYS A 201 26.37 -2.33 9.42
CA LYS A 201 25.96 -3.54 8.72
C LYS A 201 24.87 -3.22 7.70
N ILE A 202 24.96 -3.76 6.50
CA ILE A 202 23.95 -3.62 5.45
C ILE A 202 23.43 -5.00 5.07
N PHE A 203 22.12 -5.17 5.17
CA PHE A 203 21.44 -6.34 4.67
C PHE A 203 21.01 -6.13 3.21
N GLY A 204 21.43 -6.97 2.32
CA GLY A 204 21.18 -6.83 0.90
C GLY A 204 21.18 -8.14 0.16
N ARG A 205 21.47 -8.05 -1.16
CA ARG A 205 21.61 -9.20 -2.05
C ARG A 205 22.93 -9.10 -2.82
N GLU A 206 23.64 -10.20 -2.82
CA GLU A 206 24.82 -10.42 -3.66
C GLU A 206 24.59 -11.72 -4.43
N ASN A 207 24.75 -11.69 -5.75
CA ASN A 207 24.56 -12.87 -6.62
C ASN A 207 23.22 -13.61 -6.34
N ASN A 208 22.14 -12.85 -6.15
CA ASN A 208 20.80 -13.34 -5.79
C ASN A 208 20.67 -14.03 -4.42
N GLN A 209 21.73 -14.05 -3.60
CA GLN A 209 21.70 -14.54 -2.23
C GLN A 209 21.56 -13.37 -1.26
N ARG A 210 20.85 -13.59 -0.14
CA ARG A 210 20.78 -12.62 0.96
C ARG A 210 22.08 -12.66 1.74
N VAL A 211 22.69 -11.48 1.90
CA VAL A 211 23.98 -11.34 2.58
C VAL A 211 23.98 -10.14 3.52
N TYR A 212 24.87 -10.20 4.52
CA TYR A 212 25.27 -9.04 5.31
C TYR A 212 26.65 -8.60 4.87
N LYS A 213 26.81 -7.30 4.68
CA LYS A 213 28.10 -6.67 4.40
C LYS A 213 28.29 -5.48 5.34
N TYR A 214 29.53 -5.05 5.48
CA TYR A 214 29.89 -3.88 6.26
C TYR A 214 30.33 -2.75 5.32
N ILE A 215 29.84 -1.53 5.61
CA ILE A 215 30.22 -0.32 4.91
C ILE A 215 30.65 0.73 5.93
N LYS A 216 31.60 1.61 5.57
CA LYS A 216 31.93 2.74 6.44
C LYS A 216 30.69 3.54 6.78
N LYS A 217 30.51 3.86 8.05
CA LYS A 217 29.33 4.60 8.55
C LYS A 217 29.16 5.95 7.86
N GLU A 218 30.26 6.63 7.51
CA GLU A 218 30.25 7.91 6.79
C GLU A 218 29.79 7.79 5.31
N TYR A 219 29.77 6.59 4.75
CA TYR A 219 29.34 6.33 3.37
C TYR A 219 27.83 6.15 3.22
N ILE A 220 27.11 6.06 4.34
CA ILE A 220 25.65 5.95 4.36
C ILE A 220 25.06 7.11 5.16
N ASN A 221 23.89 7.63 4.71
CA ASN A 221 23.19 8.68 5.42
C ASN A 221 22.71 8.22 6.80
N ASN A 222 22.68 9.15 7.76
CA ASN A 222 22.23 8.89 9.12
C ASN A 222 20.69 8.83 9.19
N VAL A 223 20.14 7.63 9.03
CA VAL A 223 18.70 7.37 9.18
C VAL A 223 18.39 7.07 10.64
N GLU A 224 17.33 7.68 11.19
CA GLU A 224 17.00 7.59 12.61
C GLU A 224 16.86 6.15 13.10
N ASN A 225 16.26 5.27 12.29
CA ASN A 225 16.07 3.86 12.67
C ASN A 225 17.34 2.99 12.61
N MET A 226 18.47 3.56 12.22
CA MET A 226 19.78 2.92 12.43
C MET A 226 20.13 2.78 13.91
N LYS A 227 19.55 3.61 14.77
CA LYS A 227 19.86 3.66 16.20
C LYS A 227 19.16 2.57 17.02
N GLY A 228 18.04 2.02 16.53
CA GLY A 228 17.21 1.06 17.27
C GLY A 228 16.97 -0.25 16.55
N TYR A 229 16.28 -1.15 17.24
CA TYR A 229 15.74 -2.38 16.66
C TYR A 229 14.63 -2.04 15.69
N LYS A 230 14.52 -2.81 14.63
CA LYS A 230 13.53 -2.61 13.56
C LYS A 230 13.13 -3.92 12.91
N VAL A 231 12.02 -3.90 12.19
CA VAL A 231 11.59 -5.05 11.37
C VAL A 231 11.87 -4.73 9.91
N LEU A 232 12.54 -5.63 9.22
CA LEU A 232 12.72 -5.61 7.78
C LEU A 232 11.73 -6.56 7.12
N ILE A 233 11.16 -6.13 5.99
CA ILE A 233 10.32 -6.95 5.13
C ILE A 233 10.66 -6.66 3.67
N PRO A 234 10.74 -7.68 2.77
CA PRO A 234 10.91 -7.43 1.35
C PRO A 234 9.84 -6.49 0.80
N GLN A 235 10.27 -5.47 0.06
CA GLN A 235 9.36 -4.51 -0.56
C GLN A 235 8.45 -5.18 -1.61
N ALA A 236 8.99 -6.16 -2.35
CA ALA A 236 8.21 -6.99 -3.25
C ALA A 236 7.90 -8.34 -2.58
N THR A 237 6.62 -8.60 -2.32
CA THR A 237 6.15 -9.82 -1.65
C THR A 237 4.77 -10.22 -2.16
N GLY A 238 4.58 -11.51 -2.42
CA GLY A 238 3.32 -12.05 -2.93
C GLY A 238 2.98 -11.57 -4.35
N SER A 239 1.72 -11.72 -4.73
CA SER A 239 1.17 -11.31 -6.03
C SER A 239 0.27 -10.06 -5.94
N GLY A 240 -0.19 -9.73 -4.75
CA GLY A 240 -1.23 -8.74 -4.48
C GLY A 240 -2.63 -9.34 -4.34
N LYS A 241 -2.73 -10.67 -4.32
CA LYS A 241 -4.00 -11.33 -4.05
C LYS A 241 -4.37 -11.15 -2.58
N PHE A 242 -5.62 -10.78 -2.31
CA PHE A 242 -6.13 -10.62 -0.95
C PHE A 242 -5.90 -11.88 -0.10
N GLY A 243 -5.44 -11.68 1.13
CA GLY A 243 -5.25 -12.76 2.11
C GLY A 243 -4.03 -13.65 1.89
N GLU A 244 -3.19 -13.41 0.88
CA GLU A 244 -1.94 -14.16 0.70
C GLU A 244 -0.94 -13.93 1.84
N SER A 245 -0.02 -14.88 2.01
CA SER A 245 1.10 -14.74 2.95
C SER A 245 2.11 -13.73 2.41
N LEU A 246 2.71 -12.97 3.31
CA LEU A 246 3.86 -12.12 3.00
C LEU A 246 5.16 -12.94 3.07
N SER A 247 6.24 -12.41 2.51
CA SER A 247 7.58 -12.88 2.88
C SER A 247 7.78 -12.64 4.38
N THR A 248 8.34 -13.61 5.08
CA THR A 248 8.52 -13.55 6.54
C THR A 248 9.30 -12.30 6.94
N PRO A 249 8.72 -11.40 7.77
CA PRO A 249 9.43 -10.27 8.33
C PRO A 249 10.42 -10.74 9.40
N PHE A 250 11.53 -10.02 9.58
CA PHE A 250 12.55 -10.36 10.57
C PHE A 250 13.07 -9.11 11.27
N VAL A 251 13.53 -9.31 12.50
CA VAL A 251 14.04 -8.22 13.33
C VAL A 251 15.53 -8.02 13.07
N GLU A 252 15.92 -6.75 12.94
CA GLU A 252 17.31 -6.33 12.86
C GLU A 252 17.72 -5.46 14.07
N ALA A 253 18.96 -5.65 14.46
CA ALA A 253 19.59 -4.92 15.55
C ALA A 253 19.94 -3.46 15.16
N PRO A 254 20.26 -2.59 16.13
CA PRO A 254 20.88 -1.29 15.86
C PRO A 254 22.11 -1.40 14.95
N GLN A 255 22.47 -0.31 14.28
CA GLN A 255 23.57 -0.20 13.32
C GLN A 255 23.43 -1.13 12.09
N THR A 256 22.19 -1.54 11.75
CA THR A 256 21.92 -2.30 10.54
C THR A 256 21.00 -1.51 9.62
N GLY A 257 21.43 -1.28 8.38
CA GLY A 257 20.62 -0.75 7.27
C GLY A 257 20.28 -1.84 6.26
N SER A 258 19.61 -1.46 5.18
CA SER A 258 19.28 -2.38 4.08
C SER A 258 19.36 -1.72 2.71
N THR A 259 19.49 -2.53 1.68
CA THR A 259 19.30 -2.09 0.30
C THR A 259 17.82 -1.87 -0.01
N GLU A 260 17.50 -1.30 -1.17
CA GLU A 260 16.13 -1.07 -1.65
C GLU A 260 15.28 -2.35 -1.81
N THR A 261 15.86 -3.52 -1.59
CA THR A 261 15.12 -4.79 -1.56
C THR A 261 14.10 -4.81 -0.42
N PHE A 262 14.33 -4.01 0.65
CA PHE A 262 13.52 -4.02 1.86
C PHE A 262 12.95 -2.64 2.20
N ILE A 263 11.83 -2.65 2.90
CA ILE A 263 11.38 -1.54 3.75
C ILE A 263 11.74 -1.88 5.20
N SER A 264 11.97 -0.86 6.01
CA SER A 264 12.20 -1.02 7.44
C SER A 264 11.10 -0.34 8.26
N ILE A 265 10.70 -0.98 9.35
CA ILE A 265 9.57 -0.56 10.16
C ILE A 265 10.01 -0.46 11.61
N GLY A 266 9.75 0.69 12.22
CA GLY A 266 10.07 0.97 13.61
C GLY A 266 11.49 1.51 13.83
N ASN A 267 11.70 1.89 15.08
CA ASN A 267 12.95 2.30 15.69
C ASN A 267 12.74 2.11 17.19
N PHE A 268 13.01 0.90 17.68
CA PHE A 268 12.70 0.50 19.05
C PHE A 268 13.95 0.40 19.90
N ASP A 269 13.82 0.76 21.18
CA ASP A 269 14.92 0.70 22.15
C ASP A 269 15.27 -0.73 22.54
N ASN A 270 14.35 -1.69 22.37
CA ASN A 270 14.52 -3.08 22.77
C ASN A 270 14.03 -4.08 21.72
N LEU A 271 14.54 -5.30 21.84
CA LEU A 271 14.24 -6.41 20.96
C LEU A 271 12.78 -6.89 21.08
N GLU A 272 12.22 -6.80 22.29
CA GLU A 272 10.88 -7.28 22.61
C GLU A 272 9.82 -6.49 21.82
N SER A 273 9.91 -5.15 21.78
CA SER A 273 9.03 -4.29 21.01
C SER A 273 9.14 -4.55 19.51
N ALA A 274 10.35 -4.78 18.99
CA ALA A 274 10.54 -5.12 17.60
C ALA A 274 9.94 -6.50 17.25
N ASN A 275 10.04 -7.49 18.16
CA ASN A 275 9.40 -8.78 18.00
C ASN A 275 7.87 -8.70 18.09
N ALA A 276 7.33 -7.83 18.94
CA ALA A 276 5.89 -7.54 19.00
C ALA A 276 5.38 -7.01 17.67
N LEU A 277 6.08 -6.02 17.08
CA LEU A 277 5.78 -5.54 15.73
C LEU A 277 5.87 -6.64 14.68
N ARG A 278 6.91 -7.49 14.71
CA ARG A 278 7.06 -8.61 13.78
C ARG A 278 5.87 -9.56 13.83
N LYS A 279 5.44 -9.95 15.05
CA LYS A 279 4.23 -10.77 15.23
C LYS A 279 2.98 -10.06 14.70
N TYR A 280 2.84 -8.77 15.00
CA TYR A 280 1.70 -7.96 14.55
C TYR A 280 1.58 -7.95 13.02
N ILE A 281 2.68 -7.75 12.29
CA ILE A 281 2.69 -7.79 10.81
C ILE A 281 2.24 -9.16 10.28
N CYS A 282 2.53 -10.24 10.99
CA CYS A 282 2.13 -11.60 10.62
C CYS A 282 0.66 -11.91 10.94
N THR A 283 -0.02 -11.12 11.78
CA THR A 283 -1.43 -11.34 12.13
C THR A 283 -2.33 -11.32 10.90
N LYS A 284 -3.41 -12.08 10.93
CA LYS A 284 -4.49 -12.00 9.92
C LYS A 284 -5.14 -10.61 9.93
N PHE A 285 -5.31 -10.01 11.12
CA PHE A 285 -5.81 -8.66 11.29
C PHE A 285 -5.02 -7.62 10.48
N ALA A 286 -3.71 -7.55 10.67
CA ALA A 286 -2.88 -6.56 9.96
C ALA A 286 -2.86 -6.81 8.45
N ARG A 287 -2.81 -8.08 8.01
CA ARG A 287 -2.79 -8.44 6.59
C ARG A 287 -4.15 -8.26 5.90
N THR A 288 -5.25 -8.37 6.63
CA THR A 288 -6.58 -7.98 6.14
C THR A 288 -6.58 -6.51 5.75
N LEU A 289 -6.13 -5.63 6.64
CA LEU A 289 -6.07 -4.19 6.40
C LEU A 289 -5.03 -3.82 5.33
N LEU A 290 -3.91 -4.54 5.28
CA LEU A 290 -2.93 -4.39 4.20
C LEU A 290 -3.55 -4.68 2.84
N GLY A 291 -4.39 -5.70 2.76
CA GLY A 291 -5.07 -6.13 1.53
C GLY A 291 -6.05 -5.10 0.94
N VAL A 292 -6.44 -4.08 1.69
CA VAL A 292 -7.25 -2.96 1.17
C VAL A 292 -6.52 -2.20 0.06
N LEU A 293 -5.21 -1.97 0.23
CA LEU A 293 -4.41 -1.16 -0.71
C LEU A 293 -3.35 -1.96 -1.47
N LYS A 294 -2.91 -3.11 -0.94
CA LYS A 294 -1.90 -3.94 -1.58
C LYS A 294 -2.52 -4.86 -2.62
N VAL A 295 -2.68 -4.35 -3.83
CA VAL A 295 -3.28 -5.06 -4.99
C VAL A 295 -2.24 -5.54 -6.00
N THR A 296 -0.95 -5.42 -5.69
CA THR A 296 0.19 -5.90 -6.46
C THR A 296 1.23 -6.51 -5.53
N GLN A 297 2.31 -7.03 -6.08
CA GLN A 297 3.45 -7.50 -5.27
C GLN A 297 4.12 -6.39 -4.44
N ASN A 298 3.93 -5.10 -4.78
CA ASN A 298 4.60 -3.99 -4.12
C ASN A 298 4.01 -3.71 -2.74
N GLY A 299 4.87 -3.76 -1.71
CA GLY A 299 4.56 -3.48 -0.30
C GLY A 299 5.16 -2.17 0.19
N ASN A 300 5.22 -1.14 -0.67
CA ASN A 300 5.78 0.17 -0.29
C ASN A 300 4.92 0.89 0.77
N LYS A 301 5.51 1.89 1.44
CA LYS A 301 4.92 2.61 2.58
C LYS A 301 3.43 2.99 2.42
N PRO A 302 2.93 3.51 1.28
CA PRO A 302 1.52 3.91 1.16
C PRO A 302 0.50 2.80 1.35
N VAL A 303 0.81 1.54 1.02
CA VAL A 303 -0.16 0.44 1.14
C VAL A 303 -0.45 0.05 2.59
N TRP A 304 0.39 0.49 3.54
CA TRP A 304 0.25 0.25 4.99
C TRP A 304 -0.63 1.29 5.69
N LYS A 305 -1.19 2.25 4.95
CA LYS A 305 -1.91 3.42 5.47
C LYS A 305 -3.05 3.07 6.43
N TYR A 306 -3.77 2.00 6.19
CA TYR A 306 -4.96 1.63 6.97
C TYR A 306 -4.71 0.63 8.09
N ILE A 307 -3.48 0.19 8.25
CA ILE A 307 -3.08 -0.64 9.41
C ILE A 307 -2.85 0.27 10.60
N PRO A 308 -3.53 0.08 11.73
CA PRO A 308 -3.35 0.92 12.90
C PRO A 308 -2.01 0.66 13.58
N LEU A 309 -1.35 1.73 13.99
CA LEU A 309 -0.19 1.65 14.87
C LEU A 309 -0.65 1.19 16.25
N GLN A 310 -0.01 0.18 16.78
CA GLN A 310 -0.24 -0.33 18.13
C GLN A 310 0.86 0.16 19.08
N ASP A 311 0.60 0.06 20.38
CA ASP A 311 1.65 0.09 21.39
C ASP A 311 2.34 -1.28 21.44
N PHE A 312 3.65 -1.31 21.21
CA PHE A 312 4.47 -2.52 21.20
C PHE A 312 5.30 -2.67 22.50
N THR A 313 5.04 -1.83 23.49
CA THR A 313 5.71 -1.89 24.79
C THR A 313 5.01 -2.86 25.76
N ASP A 314 5.57 -3.06 26.92
CA ASP A 314 5.01 -3.84 28.03
C ASP A 314 3.73 -3.22 28.62
N LYS A 315 3.41 -1.96 28.27
CA LYS A 315 2.20 -1.25 28.68
C LYS A 315 1.03 -1.43 27.72
N SER A 316 1.23 -2.19 26.64
CA SER A 316 0.22 -2.46 25.61
C SER A 316 -1.02 -3.13 26.19
N ASP A 317 -2.19 -2.79 25.63
CA ASP A 317 -3.45 -3.50 25.87
C ASP A 317 -3.52 -4.85 25.11
N ILE A 318 -2.49 -5.18 24.34
CA ILE A 318 -2.29 -6.46 23.65
C ILE A 318 -1.14 -7.21 24.28
N ASP A 319 -1.37 -8.45 24.66
CA ASP A 319 -0.31 -9.35 25.11
C ASP A 319 0.45 -9.91 23.88
N TRP A 320 1.62 -9.34 23.62
CA TRP A 320 2.49 -9.74 22.51
C TRP A 320 3.28 -11.03 22.77
N SER A 321 3.26 -11.57 24.01
CA SER A 321 3.98 -12.79 24.35
C SER A 321 3.35 -14.04 23.76
N VAL A 322 2.03 -14.02 23.54
CA VAL A 322 1.24 -15.16 23.06
C VAL A 322 1.43 -15.45 21.56
N SER A 323 0.80 -16.53 21.09
CA SER A 323 0.81 -16.91 19.66
C SER A 323 0.12 -15.86 18.77
N ILE A 324 0.49 -15.80 17.50
CA ILE A 324 -0.10 -14.86 16.51
C ILE A 324 -1.62 -15.02 16.46
N ALA A 325 -2.15 -16.26 16.46
CA ALA A 325 -3.58 -16.51 16.49
C ALA A 325 -4.28 -15.94 17.74
N ASN A 326 -3.60 -15.94 18.90
CA ASN A 326 -4.16 -15.33 20.12
C ASN A 326 -4.03 -13.80 20.10
N ILE A 327 -3.02 -13.25 19.44
CA ILE A 327 -2.93 -11.82 19.17
C ILE A 327 -4.08 -11.38 18.24
N ASP A 328 -4.39 -12.14 17.20
CA ASP A 328 -5.54 -11.88 16.32
C ASP A 328 -6.86 -11.78 17.12
N LYS A 329 -7.13 -12.73 18.00
CA LYS A 329 -8.34 -12.71 18.85
C LYS A 329 -8.42 -11.44 19.74
N GLN A 330 -7.30 -11.02 20.31
CA GLN A 330 -7.24 -9.77 21.09
C GLN A 330 -7.53 -8.54 20.22
N LEU A 331 -6.98 -8.50 19.01
CA LEU A 331 -7.21 -7.42 18.05
C LEU A 331 -8.67 -7.40 17.59
N TYR A 332 -9.26 -8.54 17.24
CA TYR A 332 -10.68 -8.62 16.87
C TYR A 332 -11.58 -8.07 17.98
N LYS A 333 -11.31 -8.44 19.23
CA LYS A 333 -12.03 -7.91 20.40
C LYS A 333 -11.82 -6.40 20.57
N LYS A 334 -10.58 -5.92 20.46
CA LYS A 334 -10.21 -4.50 20.58
C LYS A 334 -10.96 -3.65 19.57
N TYR A 335 -11.09 -4.13 18.33
CA TYR A 335 -11.76 -3.42 17.22
C TYR A 335 -13.23 -3.78 17.07
N ARG A 336 -13.79 -4.63 17.96
CA ARG A 336 -15.20 -5.02 18.00
C ARG A 336 -15.69 -5.61 16.68
N PHE A 337 -14.91 -6.49 16.10
CA PHE A 337 -15.34 -7.21 14.89
C PHE A 337 -16.50 -8.15 15.20
N SER A 338 -17.46 -8.24 14.26
CA SER A 338 -18.58 -9.18 14.36
C SER A 338 -18.12 -10.61 14.03
N GLU A 339 -18.95 -11.60 14.32
CA GLU A 339 -18.69 -12.99 14.00
C GLU A 339 -18.53 -13.18 12.48
N GLU A 340 -19.33 -12.48 11.67
CA GLU A 340 -19.25 -12.52 10.20
C GLU A 340 -17.92 -11.93 9.69
N GLU A 341 -17.48 -10.80 10.27
CA GLU A 341 -16.19 -10.19 9.91
C GLU A 341 -15.00 -11.08 10.30
N ILE A 342 -15.07 -11.71 11.48
CA ILE A 342 -14.05 -12.68 11.92
C ILE A 342 -14.05 -13.89 10.99
N ALA A 343 -15.22 -14.46 10.68
CA ALA A 343 -15.35 -15.58 9.76
C ALA A 343 -14.80 -15.25 8.37
N PHE A 344 -15.06 -14.03 7.88
CA PHE A 344 -14.49 -13.55 6.62
C PHE A 344 -12.95 -13.54 6.66
N ILE A 345 -12.34 -12.99 7.73
CA ILE A 345 -10.88 -12.94 7.89
C ILE A 345 -10.32 -14.36 7.96
N GLU A 346 -10.88 -15.20 8.83
CA GLU A 346 -10.39 -16.58 9.08
C GLU A 346 -10.45 -17.45 7.81
N THR A 347 -11.45 -17.23 6.96
CA THR A 347 -11.64 -17.99 5.70
C THR A 347 -10.70 -17.49 4.59
N ASN A 348 -10.50 -16.18 4.48
CA ASN A 348 -9.84 -15.59 3.32
C ASN A 348 -8.37 -15.27 3.53
N VAL A 349 -7.89 -15.16 4.78
CA VAL A 349 -6.51 -14.78 5.08
C VAL A 349 -5.73 -15.98 5.61
N LYS A 350 -4.66 -16.35 4.88
CA LYS A 350 -3.81 -17.51 5.24
C LYS A 350 -3.07 -17.25 6.55
N GLU A 351 -2.77 -18.31 7.29
CA GLU A 351 -1.92 -18.21 8.48
C GLU A 351 -0.47 -17.85 8.13
N MET A 352 0.20 -17.20 9.06
CA MET A 352 1.65 -16.97 9.08
C MET A 352 2.17 -17.18 10.49
N GLU A 353 3.41 -17.72 10.59
CA GLU A 353 4.13 -17.93 11.83
C GLU A 353 5.21 -16.86 12.08
#